data_c7d4d26759ef064acde50db3c115ff8d
#
_entry.id   c7d4d26759ef064acde50db3c115ff8d
#
_cell.length_a   1.000
_cell.length_b   1.000
_cell.length_c   1.000
_cell.angle_alpha   90.00
_cell.angle_beta   90.00
_cell.angle_gamma   90.00
#
_symmetry.space_group_name_H-M   'P 1'
#
loop_
_entity.id
_entity.type
_entity.pdbx_description
1 polymer ?
#
loop_
_entity_poly.entity_id
_entity_poly.type
_entity_poly.pdbx_seq_one_letter_code
_entity_poly.pdbx_strand_id
1 'polypeptide(L)'
;MKVRAITLGCKVNTYESEYILSCFKDKGYEITNDIADIYIVNTCSVTNMSDAKSRKVIHRLVRENKNSVIVVMGCMIEANKDIKLDGVSIIIGNKDKAKVVELVEAYLKDREQKRLLYENFDSTFEDMFITNMESRHRAFVKIEDGCENFCSYCIIPYTRGRVRSKNPDTVIKEITTLVKNGYKEVVLTGIHTGHYGSDIETSFPELLKEIVKIEGLERLRISSIEITELNDEFLNVLKNNSVIVSHLHIPLQAGSDKILTLMNRKYLTPYFLDKVEKIREIRPDISLTTDVIVGFPKETEEDFLDTINFCKKIKFTKIHVFPYSRRKGTKADLMDEQIPENIKKERVKRLIDVSNNLEKEYLDSFISKTVSVLIEENKDGYSIGHTGNYLKVKILGDIKANEIVSVKIKERENLELVGEYEKDK
;
A
#
# COMPACT_ATOMS: atom_id res chain seq x y z
N MET A 1 -11.63 -22.69 17.89
CA MET A 1 -10.22 -22.64 17.44
C MET A 1 -9.85 -21.19 17.22
N LYS A 2 -8.59 -20.82 17.53
CA LYS A 2 -8.04 -19.49 17.37
C LYS A 2 -7.34 -19.32 16.01
N VAL A 3 -7.55 -18.19 15.36
CA VAL A 3 -6.97 -17.85 14.06
C VAL A 3 -6.14 -16.57 14.17
N ARG A 4 -4.97 -16.59 13.56
CA ARG A 4 -4.06 -15.44 13.48
C ARG A 4 -3.59 -15.23 12.05
N ALA A 5 -3.70 -14.01 11.52
CA ALA A 5 -3.08 -13.63 10.27
C ALA A 5 -1.73 -12.93 10.50
N ILE A 6 -0.76 -13.23 9.65
CA ILE A 6 0.53 -12.54 9.57
C ILE A 6 0.65 -12.03 8.15
N THR A 7 0.40 -10.73 7.99
CA THR A 7 0.39 -10.09 6.68
C THR A 7 1.72 -9.44 6.39
N LEU A 8 2.31 -9.80 5.27
CA LEU A 8 3.53 -9.22 4.74
C LEU A 8 3.22 -8.51 3.41
N GLY A 9 3.84 -7.35 3.17
CA GLY A 9 3.71 -6.65 1.89
C GLY A 9 2.80 -5.43 1.92
N CYS A 10 1.90 -5.32 0.95
CA CYS A 10 1.16 -4.10 0.63
C CYS A 10 -0.23 -4.02 1.29
N LYS A 11 -0.91 -2.89 1.09
CA LYS A 11 -2.28 -2.66 1.58
C LYS A 11 -3.30 -3.63 0.98
N VAL A 12 -3.07 -4.10 -0.26
CA VAL A 12 -3.90 -5.15 -0.88
C VAL A 12 -3.81 -6.44 -0.06
N ASN A 13 -2.61 -6.88 0.32
CA ASN A 13 -2.46 -8.05 1.19
C ASN A 13 -3.13 -7.84 2.56
N THR A 14 -3.09 -6.63 3.09
CA THR A 14 -3.78 -6.31 4.36
C THR A 14 -5.29 -6.48 4.21
N TYR A 15 -5.87 -5.88 3.16
CA TYR A 15 -7.31 -6.02 2.86
C TYR A 15 -7.71 -7.49 2.71
N GLU A 16 -6.96 -8.28 1.93
CA GLU A 16 -7.22 -9.70 1.72
C GLU A 16 -7.17 -10.49 3.04
N SER A 17 -6.21 -10.19 3.92
CA SER A 17 -6.10 -10.84 5.23
C SER A 17 -7.27 -10.49 6.15
N GLU A 18 -7.68 -9.24 6.20
CA GLU A 18 -8.83 -8.78 7.00
C GLU A 18 -10.13 -9.44 6.51
N TYR A 19 -10.33 -9.55 5.19
CA TYR A 19 -11.46 -10.28 4.63
C TYR A 19 -11.48 -11.75 5.08
N ILE A 20 -10.34 -12.43 4.99
CA ILE A 20 -10.24 -13.83 5.40
C ILE A 20 -10.52 -13.98 6.90
N LEU A 21 -9.98 -13.08 7.74
CA LEU A 21 -10.28 -13.10 9.18
C LEU A 21 -11.77 -12.89 9.46
N SER A 22 -12.45 -12.00 8.70
CA SER A 22 -13.90 -11.84 8.84
C SER A 22 -14.66 -13.13 8.49
N CYS A 23 -14.25 -13.83 7.43
CA CYS A 23 -14.87 -15.11 7.06
C CYS A 23 -14.68 -16.20 8.15
N PHE A 24 -13.54 -16.24 8.81
CA PHE A 24 -13.33 -17.12 9.97
C PHE A 24 -14.20 -16.73 11.16
N LYS A 25 -14.31 -15.44 11.45
CA LYS A 25 -15.14 -14.91 12.53
C LYS A 25 -16.62 -15.26 12.32
N ASP A 26 -17.13 -15.13 11.09
CA ASP A 26 -18.50 -15.49 10.72
C ASP A 26 -18.77 -16.99 10.88
N LYS A 27 -17.75 -17.84 10.80
CA LYS A 27 -17.79 -19.28 11.07
C LYS A 27 -17.58 -19.63 12.56
N GLY A 28 -17.48 -18.64 13.45
CA GLY A 28 -17.35 -18.85 14.89
C GLY A 28 -15.92 -19.13 15.37
N TYR A 29 -14.89 -18.87 14.55
CA TYR A 29 -13.50 -18.91 15.02
C TYR A 29 -13.15 -17.63 15.81
N GLU A 30 -12.30 -17.78 16.81
CA GLU A 30 -11.77 -16.65 17.60
C GLU A 30 -10.56 -16.03 16.89
N ILE A 31 -10.60 -14.73 16.62
CA ILE A 31 -9.45 -14.00 16.04
C ILE A 31 -8.53 -13.54 17.15
N THR A 32 -7.22 -13.74 17.02
CA THR A 32 -6.23 -13.42 18.06
C THR A 32 -4.92 -12.88 17.46
N ASN A 33 -4.18 -12.14 18.25
CA ASN A 33 -2.79 -11.74 17.97
C ASN A 33 -1.74 -12.59 18.71
N ASP A 34 -2.21 -13.51 19.56
CA ASP A 34 -1.38 -14.42 20.37
C ASP A 34 -1.14 -15.76 19.66
N ILE A 35 -0.88 -16.80 20.46
CA ILE A 35 -0.75 -18.18 19.96
C ILE A 35 -2.10 -18.65 19.42
N ALA A 36 -2.09 -19.26 18.23
CA ALA A 36 -3.28 -19.69 17.50
C ALA A 36 -3.20 -21.14 17.04
N ASP A 37 -4.36 -21.73 16.79
CA ASP A 37 -4.49 -23.06 16.21
C ASP A 37 -4.29 -23.04 14.69
N ILE A 38 -4.59 -21.89 14.06
CA ILE A 38 -4.51 -21.67 12.62
C ILE A 38 -3.73 -20.38 12.37
N TYR A 39 -2.65 -20.46 11.61
CA TYR A 39 -1.87 -19.31 11.15
C TYR A 39 -2.06 -19.09 9.65
N ILE A 40 -2.37 -17.88 9.25
CA ILE A 40 -2.48 -17.46 7.85
C ILE A 40 -1.33 -16.51 7.55
N VAL A 41 -0.43 -16.90 6.65
CA VAL A 41 0.71 -16.07 6.22
C VAL A 41 0.44 -15.57 4.81
N ASN A 42 0.05 -14.29 4.68
CA ASN A 42 -0.09 -13.63 3.39
C ASN A 42 1.25 -13.02 2.99
N THR A 43 1.87 -13.56 1.93
CA THR A 43 3.26 -13.33 1.56
C THR A 43 3.41 -12.24 0.51
N CYS A 44 4.57 -11.58 0.53
CA CYS A 44 4.99 -10.58 -0.46
C CYS A 44 6.20 -11.10 -1.25
N SER A 45 6.31 -10.67 -2.53
CA SER A 45 7.40 -11.04 -3.44
C SER A 45 7.95 -9.85 -4.23
N VAL A 46 7.73 -8.61 -3.78
CA VAL A 46 8.19 -7.41 -4.51
C VAL A 46 9.72 -7.31 -4.50
N THR A 47 10.38 -7.73 -3.42
CA THR A 47 11.85 -7.74 -3.29
C THR A 47 12.36 -9.08 -2.74
N ASN A 48 13.65 -9.38 -2.96
CA ASN A 48 14.30 -10.54 -2.36
C ASN A 48 14.27 -10.51 -0.82
N MET A 49 14.33 -9.31 -0.23
CA MET A 49 14.17 -9.14 1.22
C MET A 49 12.76 -9.53 1.69
N SER A 50 11.73 -9.19 0.92
CA SER A 50 10.34 -9.59 1.22
C SER A 50 10.17 -11.10 1.17
N ASP A 51 10.76 -11.76 0.17
CA ASP A 51 10.76 -13.23 0.07
C ASP A 51 11.52 -13.87 1.25
N ALA A 52 12.69 -13.34 1.61
CA ALA A 52 13.48 -13.84 2.74
C ALA A 52 12.71 -13.67 4.06
N LYS A 53 12.05 -12.54 4.26
CA LYS A 53 11.20 -12.29 5.44
C LYS A 53 10.03 -13.26 5.49
N SER A 54 9.37 -13.49 4.34
CA SER A 54 8.26 -14.45 4.23
C SER A 54 8.72 -15.85 4.61
N ARG A 55 9.81 -16.34 4.04
CA ARG A 55 10.39 -17.66 4.38
C ARG A 55 10.77 -17.76 5.86
N LYS A 56 11.43 -16.73 6.42
CA LYS A 56 11.80 -16.72 7.85
C LYS A 56 10.58 -16.84 8.76
N VAL A 57 9.50 -16.15 8.45
CA VAL A 57 8.23 -16.23 9.22
C VAL A 57 7.64 -17.64 9.12
N ILE A 58 7.53 -18.20 7.92
CA ILE A 58 6.99 -19.55 7.69
C ILE A 58 7.79 -20.60 8.45
N HIS A 59 9.13 -20.64 8.30
CA HIS A 59 9.98 -21.60 8.98
C HIS A 59 9.89 -21.48 10.50
N ARG A 60 9.79 -20.26 11.04
CA ARG A 60 9.59 -20.05 12.48
C ARG A 60 8.26 -20.64 12.94
N LEU A 61 7.17 -20.38 12.24
CA LEU A 61 5.84 -20.90 12.60
C LEU A 61 5.80 -22.44 12.57
N VAL A 62 6.34 -23.06 11.51
CA VAL A 62 6.42 -24.53 11.39
C VAL A 62 7.21 -25.14 12.55
N ARG A 63 8.32 -24.52 12.92
CA ARG A 63 9.16 -25.02 14.03
C ARG A 63 8.49 -24.88 15.39
N GLU A 64 7.86 -23.73 15.64
CA GLU A 64 7.33 -23.35 16.97
C GLU A 64 5.89 -23.84 17.20
N ASN A 65 5.14 -24.17 16.15
CA ASN A 65 3.71 -24.51 16.24
C ASN A 65 3.39 -25.84 15.50
N LYS A 66 4.00 -26.92 15.93
CA LYS A 66 3.94 -28.24 15.26
C LYS A 66 2.51 -28.82 15.09
N ASN A 67 1.58 -28.44 15.95
CA ASN A 67 0.20 -28.93 15.93
C ASN A 67 -0.79 -27.98 15.26
N SER A 68 -0.33 -26.77 14.87
CA SER A 68 -1.19 -25.76 14.26
C SER A 68 -1.31 -25.96 12.75
N VAL A 69 -2.43 -25.55 12.20
CA VAL A 69 -2.62 -25.46 10.75
C VAL A 69 -1.91 -24.22 10.23
N ILE A 70 -1.01 -24.38 9.28
CA ILE A 70 -0.27 -23.27 8.68
C ILE A 70 -0.70 -23.13 7.23
N VAL A 71 -1.33 -21.99 6.93
CA VAL A 71 -1.73 -21.56 5.59
C VAL A 71 -0.73 -20.55 5.07
N VAL A 72 -0.18 -20.78 3.89
CA VAL A 72 0.72 -19.83 3.21
C VAL A 72 0.09 -19.45 1.87
N MET A 73 -0.04 -18.14 1.63
CA MET A 73 -0.66 -17.64 0.40
C MET A 73 0.03 -16.38 -0.12
N GLY A 74 -0.30 -15.98 -1.35
CA GLY A 74 0.09 -14.68 -1.90
C GLY A 74 1.23 -14.72 -2.90
N CYS A 75 1.83 -13.52 -3.14
CA CYS A 75 2.74 -13.29 -4.27
C CYS A 75 4.01 -14.17 -4.27
N MET A 76 4.54 -14.55 -3.09
CA MET A 76 5.71 -15.43 -3.04
C MET A 76 5.38 -16.84 -3.58
N ILE A 77 4.20 -17.34 -3.27
CA ILE A 77 3.73 -18.63 -3.77
C ILE A 77 3.47 -18.55 -5.27
N GLU A 78 2.78 -17.49 -5.72
CA GLU A 78 2.49 -17.30 -7.13
C GLU A 78 3.74 -17.16 -8.00
N ALA A 79 4.77 -16.46 -7.48
CA ALA A 79 6.07 -16.33 -8.16
C ALA A 79 6.88 -17.64 -8.22
N ASN A 80 6.57 -18.61 -7.35
CA ASN A 80 7.30 -19.87 -7.22
C ASN A 80 6.32 -21.04 -7.02
N LYS A 81 5.52 -21.36 -8.04
CA LYS A 81 4.45 -22.37 -7.96
C LYS A 81 4.93 -23.76 -7.54
N ASP A 82 6.19 -24.10 -7.81
CA ASP A 82 6.79 -25.40 -7.46
C ASP A 82 7.44 -25.42 -6.06
N ILE A 83 7.33 -24.33 -5.30
CA ILE A 83 7.94 -24.24 -3.97
C ILE A 83 7.46 -25.37 -3.06
N LYS A 84 8.40 -26.06 -2.44
CA LYS A 84 8.13 -27.05 -1.39
C LYS A 84 8.28 -26.37 -0.04
N LEU A 85 7.25 -26.49 0.78
CA LEU A 85 7.19 -25.93 2.13
C LEU A 85 6.79 -27.05 3.09
N ASP A 86 7.79 -27.71 3.64
CA ASP A 86 7.57 -28.80 4.59
C ASP A 86 6.92 -28.25 5.87
N GLY A 87 5.93 -28.98 6.40
CA GLY A 87 5.18 -28.57 7.59
C GLY A 87 4.10 -27.51 7.36
N VAL A 88 3.93 -27.03 6.11
CA VAL A 88 2.81 -26.14 5.75
C VAL A 88 1.61 -27.00 5.35
N SER A 89 0.45 -26.69 5.91
CA SER A 89 -0.78 -27.44 5.71
C SER A 89 -1.50 -27.08 4.41
N ILE A 90 -1.50 -25.79 4.05
CA ILE A 90 -2.26 -25.27 2.91
C ILE A 90 -1.42 -24.23 2.17
N ILE A 91 -1.37 -24.35 0.85
CA ILE A 91 -0.62 -23.46 -0.04
C ILE A 91 -1.55 -22.91 -1.11
N ILE A 92 -1.67 -21.57 -1.20
CA ILE A 92 -2.58 -20.85 -2.09
C ILE A 92 -1.82 -19.77 -2.84
N GLY A 93 -2.10 -19.59 -4.13
CA GLY A 93 -1.60 -18.47 -4.94
C GLY A 93 -2.29 -17.13 -4.64
N ASN A 94 -2.46 -16.32 -5.66
CA ASN A 94 -3.16 -15.04 -5.58
C ASN A 94 -4.62 -15.08 -6.02
N LYS A 95 -5.15 -16.25 -6.38
CA LYS A 95 -6.53 -16.45 -6.79
C LYS A 95 -7.26 -17.32 -5.78
N ASP A 96 -8.57 -17.10 -5.63
CA ASP A 96 -9.48 -17.88 -4.77
C ASP A 96 -9.06 -17.88 -3.28
N LYS A 97 -8.50 -16.78 -2.79
CA LYS A 97 -8.15 -16.62 -1.38
C LYS A 97 -9.37 -16.68 -0.45
N ALA A 98 -10.55 -16.36 -0.97
CA ALA A 98 -11.81 -16.52 -0.24
C ALA A 98 -12.07 -17.98 0.18
N LYS A 99 -11.52 -18.97 -0.55
CA LYS A 99 -11.67 -20.40 -0.25
C LYS A 99 -10.81 -20.89 0.93
N VAL A 100 -10.02 -20.02 1.56
CA VAL A 100 -9.12 -20.39 2.68
C VAL A 100 -9.86 -21.13 3.79
N VAL A 101 -11.06 -20.65 4.18
CA VAL A 101 -11.84 -21.27 5.27
C VAL A 101 -12.23 -22.70 4.92
N GLU A 102 -12.75 -22.92 3.70
CA GLU A 102 -13.14 -24.24 3.21
C GLU A 102 -11.95 -25.22 3.16
N LEU A 103 -10.79 -24.72 2.70
CA LEU A 103 -9.56 -25.52 2.63
C LEU A 103 -9.05 -25.89 4.03
N VAL A 104 -9.17 -25.00 5.00
CA VAL A 104 -8.83 -25.30 6.39
C VAL A 104 -9.78 -26.35 6.97
N GLU A 105 -11.10 -26.22 6.76
CA GLU A 105 -12.09 -27.20 7.20
C GLU A 105 -11.85 -28.58 6.55
N ALA A 106 -11.48 -28.63 5.27
CA ALA A 106 -11.12 -29.86 4.59
C ALA A 106 -9.85 -30.48 5.17
N TYR A 107 -8.79 -29.68 5.35
CA TYR A 107 -7.53 -30.16 5.96
C TYR A 107 -7.75 -30.70 7.38
N LEU A 108 -8.61 -30.08 8.18
CA LEU A 108 -8.89 -30.55 9.54
C LEU A 108 -9.54 -31.95 9.57
N LYS A 109 -10.25 -32.34 8.49
CA LYS A 109 -10.90 -33.65 8.36
C LYS A 109 -9.93 -34.77 7.95
N ASP A 110 -9.10 -34.53 6.93
CA ASP A 110 -8.25 -35.55 6.32
C ASP A 110 -6.75 -35.43 6.65
N ARG A 111 -6.30 -34.25 7.12
CA ARG A 111 -4.90 -33.92 7.42
C ARG A 111 -3.97 -34.02 6.19
N GLU A 112 -4.52 -33.98 4.99
CA GLU A 112 -3.75 -33.97 3.76
C GLU A 112 -3.43 -32.54 3.32
N GLN A 113 -2.16 -32.27 2.92
CA GLN A 113 -1.77 -30.96 2.43
C GLN A 113 -2.63 -30.54 1.24
N LYS A 114 -3.18 -29.33 1.30
CA LYS A 114 -3.96 -28.73 0.21
C LYS A 114 -3.12 -27.72 -0.56
N ARG A 115 -3.23 -27.78 -1.89
CA ARG A 115 -2.61 -26.79 -2.80
C ARG A 115 -3.65 -26.27 -3.77
N LEU A 116 -3.80 -24.93 -3.82
CA LEU A 116 -4.68 -24.23 -4.73
C LEU A 116 -3.87 -23.22 -5.54
N LEU A 117 -3.42 -23.65 -6.71
CA LEU A 117 -2.59 -22.87 -7.64
C LEU A 117 -3.19 -22.97 -9.04
N TYR A 118 -3.17 -21.88 -9.75
CA TYR A 118 -3.71 -21.78 -11.11
C TYR A 118 -2.59 -21.44 -12.09
N GLU A 119 -2.64 -21.99 -13.30
CA GLU A 119 -1.68 -21.64 -14.36
C GLU A 119 -1.93 -20.21 -14.87
N ASN A 120 -3.20 -19.85 -15.03
CA ASN A 120 -3.62 -18.54 -15.54
C ASN A 120 -4.60 -17.86 -14.60
N PHE A 121 -4.59 -16.53 -14.62
CA PHE A 121 -5.62 -15.70 -14.00
C PHE A 121 -6.79 -15.56 -14.99
N ASP A 122 -8.01 -15.69 -14.49
CA ASP A 122 -9.21 -15.27 -15.24
C ASP A 122 -9.32 -13.74 -15.24
N SER A 123 -10.29 -13.23 -16.00
CA SER A 123 -10.55 -11.79 -16.13
C SER A 123 -11.49 -11.25 -15.03
N THR A 124 -11.92 -12.08 -14.08
CA THR A 124 -12.87 -11.65 -13.05
C THR A 124 -12.17 -11.16 -11.80
N PHE A 125 -12.69 -10.09 -11.21
CA PHE A 125 -12.25 -9.63 -9.89
C PHE A 125 -12.75 -10.61 -8.82
N GLU A 126 -11.89 -10.99 -7.88
CA GLU A 126 -12.29 -11.80 -6.74
C GLU A 126 -13.04 -10.94 -5.73
N ASP A 127 -14.35 -11.15 -5.64
CA ASP A 127 -15.23 -10.35 -4.80
C ASP A 127 -14.97 -10.62 -3.32
N MET A 128 -14.47 -9.59 -2.66
CA MET A 128 -14.26 -9.55 -1.22
C MET A 128 -14.98 -8.31 -0.68
N PHE A 129 -15.71 -8.45 0.41
CA PHE A 129 -16.47 -7.37 1.01
C PHE A 129 -16.20 -7.31 2.50
N ILE A 130 -15.67 -6.20 3.00
CA ILE A 130 -15.32 -6.00 4.41
C ILE A 130 -16.31 -5.05 5.05
N THR A 131 -16.82 -5.41 6.20
CA THR A 131 -17.69 -4.55 7.01
C THR A 131 -16.98 -3.90 8.18
N ASN A 132 -15.85 -4.48 8.60
CA ASN A 132 -15.03 -4.01 9.70
C ASN A 132 -13.58 -4.45 9.51
N MET A 133 -12.64 -3.70 10.09
CA MET A 133 -11.21 -4.05 10.17
C MET A 133 -10.79 -4.10 11.63
N GLU A 134 -10.30 -5.24 12.09
CA GLU A 134 -10.04 -5.52 13.52
C GLU A 134 -8.95 -4.64 14.15
N SER A 135 -8.04 -4.09 13.35
CA SER A 135 -6.83 -3.45 13.88
C SER A 135 -6.56 -2.04 13.37
N ARG A 136 -7.56 -1.33 12.80
CA ARG A 136 -7.28 -0.06 12.12
C ARG A 136 -8.39 0.97 12.30
N HIS A 137 -7.99 2.24 12.38
CA HIS A 137 -8.88 3.41 12.41
C HIS A 137 -9.19 3.95 11.01
N ARG A 138 -8.51 3.44 9.97
CA ARG A 138 -8.74 3.71 8.55
C ARG A 138 -9.12 2.42 7.86
N ALA A 139 -10.23 2.41 7.13
CA ALA A 139 -10.64 1.24 6.36
C ALA A 139 -9.93 1.20 5.00
N PHE A 140 -9.42 0.04 4.63
CA PHE A 140 -8.91 -0.19 3.28
C PHE A 140 -10.01 -0.82 2.43
N VAL A 141 -10.14 -0.37 1.19
CA VAL A 141 -11.06 -0.94 0.20
C VAL A 141 -10.26 -1.26 -1.06
N LYS A 142 -10.17 -2.54 -1.38
CA LYS A 142 -9.51 -3.02 -2.61
C LYS A 142 -10.48 -2.85 -3.76
N ILE A 143 -10.17 -1.92 -4.66
CA ILE A 143 -11.00 -1.61 -5.83
C ILE A 143 -10.48 -2.26 -7.11
N GLU A 144 -9.19 -2.63 -7.15
CA GLU A 144 -8.53 -3.15 -8.34
C GLU A 144 -7.46 -4.17 -7.94
N ASP A 145 -7.16 -5.11 -8.84
CA ASP A 145 -6.06 -6.07 -8.76
C ASP A 145 -5.43 -6.30 -10.14
N GLY A 146 -4.12 -6.51 -10.17
CA GLY A 146 -3.37 -6.76 -11.38
C GLY A 146 -2.71 -5.51 -11.97
N CYS A 147 -1.89 -5.69 -13.02
CA CYS A 147 -1.18 -4.59 -13.68
C CYS A 147 -0.67 -5.02 -15.05
N GLU A 148 -0.80 -4.14 -16.06
CA GLU A 148 -0.35 -4.37 -17.42
C GLU A 148 0.79 -3.42 -17.86
N ASN A 149 1.44 -2.71 -16.93
CA ASN A 149 2.54 -1.79 -17.26
C ASN A 149 3.82 -2.50 -17.68
N PHE A 150 4.04 -3.74 -17.24
CA PHE A 150 5.23 -4.53 -17.55
C PHE A 150 6.53 -3.73 -17.38
N CYS A 151 6.64 -2.96 -16.29
CA CYS A 151 7.91 -2.31 -15.93
C CYS A 151 9.01 -3.36 -15.87
N SER A 152 10.20 -3.04 -16.40
CA SER A 152 11.26 -4.04 -16.65
C SER A 152 11.77 -4.76 -15.40
N TYR A 153 11.57 -4.19 -14.21
CA TYR A 153 11.97 -4.74 -12.91
C TYR A 153 10.84 -5.47 -12.16
N CYS A 154 9.59 -5.38 -12.65
CA CYS A 154 8.42 -5.72 -11.86
C CYS A 154 7.93 -7.14 -12.13
N ILE A 155 7.73 -7.90 -11.04
CA ILE A 155 7.17 -9.26 -11.09
C ILE A 155 5.63 -9.29 -11.03
N ILE A 156 4.99 -8.17 -10.70
CA ILE A 156 3.55 -8.10 -10.40
C ILE A 156 2.66 -8.58 -11.56
N PRO A 157 2.90 -8.18 -12.85
CA PRO A 157 2.08 -8.69 -13.95
C PRO A 157 2.04 -10.22 -14.03
N TYR A 158 3.12 -10.87 -13.61
CA TYR A 158 3.25 -12.33 -13.62
C TYR A 158 2.65 -13.02 -12.39
N THR A 159 2.49 -12.27 -11.29
CA THR A 159 1.98 -12.85 -10.02
C THR A 159 0.55 -12.44 -9.71
N ARG A 160 0.03 -11.39 -10.34
CA ARG A 160 -1.34 -10.92 -10.12
C ARG A 160 -2.16 -10.83 -11.40
N GLY A 161 -1.52 -11.00 -12.57
CA GLY A 161 -2.19 -10.98 -13.86
C GLY A 161 -2.62 -9.59 -14.32
N ARG A 162 -3.57 -9.56 -15.24
CA ARG A 162 -4.12 -8.34 -15.84
C ARG A 162 -4.97 -7.55 -14.83
N VAL A 163 -5.25 -6.30 -15.19
CA VAL A 163 -6.17 -5.43 -14.45
C VAL A 163 -7.55 -6.10 -14.34
N ARG A 164 -8.09 -6.11 -13.15
CA ARG A 164 -9.44 -6.53 -12.82
C ARG A 164 -10.02 -5.55 -11.80
N SER A 165 -11.14 -4.98 -12.14
CA SER A 165 -11.81 -3.95 -11.34
C SER A 165 -12.99 -4.51 -10.56
N LYS A 166 -13.14 -4.06 -9.32
CA LYS A 166 -14.32 -4.34 -8.50
C LYS A 166 -15.51 -3.59 -9.04
N ASN A 167 -16.69 -4.23 -9.05
CA ASN A 167 -17.92 -3.60 -9.49
C ASN A 167 -18.18 -2.27 -8.73
N PRO A 168 -18.50 -1.15 -9.41
CA PRO A 168 -18.70 0.16 -8.78
C PRO A 168 -19.75 0.16 -7.67
N ASP A 169 -20.91 -0.49 -7.89
CA ASP A 169 -21.97 -0.55 -6.89
C ASP A 169 -21.52 -1.29 -5.63
N THR A 170 -20.69 -2.34 -5.80
CA THR A 170 -20.12 -3.09 -4.69
C THR A 170 -19.13 -2.22 -3.91
N VAL A 171 -18.29 -1.41 -4.59
CA VAL A 171 -17.38 -0.46 -3.93
C VAL A 171 -18.16 0.57 -3.10
N ILE A 172 -19.19 1.19 -3.70
CA ILE A 172 -20.04 2.19 -3.03
C ILE A 172 -20.73 1.59 -1.82
N LYS A 173 -21.30 0.39 -1.96
CA LYS A 173 -21.98 -0.33 -0.87
C LYS A 173 -21.00 -0.65 0.28
N GLU A 174 -19.80 -1.10 -0.05
CA GLU A 174 -18.78 -1.43 0.96
C GLU A 174 -18.33 -0.18 1.74
N ILE A 175 -18.00 0.92 1.04
CA ILE A 175 -17.61 2.17 1.68
C ILE A 175 -18.74 2.72 2.54
N THR A 176 -19.99 2.71 2.02
CA THR A 176 -21.17 3.14 2.80
C THR A 176 -21.34 2.32 4.06
N THR A 177 -21.11 1.01 4.01
CA THR A 177 -21.19 0.13 5.17
C THR A 177 -20.10 0.45 6.19
N LEU A 178 -18.87 0.64 5.73
CA LEU A 178 -17.74 1.02 6.59
C LEU A 178 -17.97 2.37 7.29
N VAL A 179 -18.48 3.37 6.55
CA VAL A 179 -18.82 4.69 7.12
C VAL A 179 -19.92 4.57 8.17
N LYS A 180 -20.98 3.80 7.90
CA LYS A 180 -22.05 3.50 8.89
C LYS A 180 -21.51 2.79 10.14
N ASN A 181 -20.48 1.99 10.00
CA ASN A 181 -19.79 1.32 11.10
C ASN A 181 -18.77 2.24 11.82
N GLY A 182 -18.72 3.53 11.47
CA GLY A 182 -17.97 4.57 12.18
C GLY A 182 -16.60 4.89 11.61
N TYR A 183 -16.19 4.32 10.48
CA TYR A 183 -14.92 4.70 9.84
C TYR A 183 -15.03 6.09 9.21
N LYS A 184 -14.12 6.98 9.59
CA LYS A 184 -14.07 8.37 9.10
C LYS A 184 -13.14 8.54 7.91
N GLU A 185 -12.14 7.69 7.79
CA GLU A 185 -11.21 7.67 6.66
C GLU A 185 -11.23 6.33 5.94
N VAL A 186 -11.44 6.38 4.61
CA VAL A 186 -11.33 5.23 3.70
C VAL A 186 -10.11 5.41 2.80
N VAL A 187 -9.36 4.34 2.60
CA VAL A 187 -8.19 4.29 1.73
C VAL A 187 -8.48 3.36 0.57
N LEU A 188 -8.64 3.92 -0.63
CA LEU A 188 -8.74 3.12 -1.85
C LEU A 188 -7.40 2.46 -2.12
N THR A 189 -7.41 1.17 -2.34
CA THR A 189 -6.19 0.40 -2.61
C THR A 189 -6.36 -0.53 -3.81
N GLY A 190 -5.28 -0.71 -4.53
CA GLY A 190 -5.16 -1.59 -5.68
C GLY A 190 -3.67 -1.84 -5.96
N ILE A 191 -3.41 -2.64 -6.94
CA ILE A 191 -2.06 -2.84 -7.48
C ILE A 191 -1.69 -1.70 -8.42
N HIS A 192 -2.66 -1.27 -9.23
CA HIS A 192 -2.56 -0.14 -10.14
C HIS A 192 -3.86 0.68 -10.09
N THR A 193 -4.08 1.32 -8.96
CA THR A 193 -5.37 1.94 -8.57
C THR A 193 -5.97 2.85 -9.63
N GLY A 194 -5.15 3.62 -10.37
CA GLY A 194 -5.60 4.54 -11.41
C GLY A 194 -6.07 3.84 -12.70
N HIS A 195 -5.75 2.55 -12.91
CA HIS A 195 -6.28 1.74 -14.02
C HIS A 195 -7.64 1.10 -13.71
N TYR A 196 -8.21 1.38 -12.53
CA TYR A 196 -9.55 0.95 -12.21
C TYR A 196 -10.53 1.36 -13.32
N GLY A 197 -11.35 0.42 -13.74
CA GLY A 197 -12.38 0.63 -14.76
C GLY A 197 -11.92 0.30 -16.18
N SER A 198 -10.63 0.09 -16.45
CA SER A 198 -10.12 -0.18 -17.79
C SER A 198 -10.59 -1.52 -18.40
N ASP A 199 -11.04 -2.45 -17.57
CA ASP A 199 -11.58 -3.77 -17.92
C ASP A 199 -13.10 -3.85 -17.84
N ILE A 200 -13.75 -2.78 -17.38
CA ILE A 200 -15.21 -2.63 -17.29
C ILE A 200 -15.61 -1.24 -17.83
N GLU A 201 -16.87 -1.01 -18.09
CA GLU A 201 -17.36 0.24 -18.70
C GLU A 201 -17.43 1.40 -17.68
N THR A 202 -16.28 1.81 -17.13
CA THR A 202 -16.14 2.97 -16.21
C THR A 202 -14.69 3.44 -16.13
N SER A 203 -14.44 4.42 -15.26
CA SER A 203 -13.08 4.94 -14.99
C SER A 203 -12.86 5.25 -13.50
N PHE A 204 -11.60 5.39 -13.10
CA PHE A 204 -11.27 5.76 -11.73
C PHE A 204 -11.85 7.14 -11.32
N PRO A 205 -11.78 8.21 -12.16
CA PRO A 205 -12.44 9.47 -11.86
C PRO A 205 -13.96 9.36 -11.70
N GLU A 206 -14.64 8.53 -12.52
CA GLU A 206 -16.08 8.29 -12.38
C GLU A 206 -16.42 7.63 -11.05
N LEU A 207 -15.68 6.61 -10.67
CA LEU A 207 -15.82 5.99 -9.34
C LEU A 207 -15.63 7.02 -8.22
N LEU A 208 -14.61 7.86 -8.30
CA LEU A 208 -14.36 8.90 -7.30
C LEU A 208 -15.54 9.88 -7.17
N LYS A 209 -16.17 10.28 -8.29
CA LYS A 209 -17.34 11.17 -8.28
C LYS A 209 -18.52 10.58 -7.50
N GLU A 210 -18.66 9.26 -7.51
CA GLU A 210 -19.72 8.59 -6.74
C GLU A 210 -19.33 8.41 -5.26
N ILE A 211 -18.07 8.03 -4.98
CA ILE A 211 -17.60 7.86 -3.61
C ILE A 211 -17.69 9.15 -2.79
N VAL A 212 -17.34 10.29 -3.38
CA VAL A 212 -17.34 11.59 -2.65
C VAL A 212 -18.74 12.06 -2.25
N LYS A 213 -19.81 11.46 -2.79
CA LYS A 213 -21.20 11.73 -2.42
C LYS A 213 -21.66 10.93 -1.18
N ILE A 214 -20.86 9.98 -0.69
CA ILE A 214 -21.25 9.13 0.46
C ILE A 214 -21.31 9.99 1.71
N GLU A 215 -22.50 10.10 2.28
CA GLU A 215 -22.74 10.86 3.51
C GLU A 215 -21.97 10.25 4.70
N GLY A 216 -21.30 11.09 5.48
CA GLY A 216 -20.51 10.69 6.64
C GLY A 216 -19.07 10.26 6.33
N LEU A 217 -18.65 10.16 5.07
CA LEU A 217 -17.26 9.97 4.68
C LEU A 217 -16.49 11.28 4.88
N GLU A 218 -15.62 11.35 5.89
CA GLU A 218 -14.87 12.58 6.19
C GLU A 218 -13.55 12.68 5.41
N ARG A 219 -12.91 11.54 5.12
CA ARG A 219 -11.64 11.49 4.36
C ARG A 219 -11.59 10.31 3.39
N LEU A 220 -11.25 10.61 2.16
CA LEU A 220 -10.94 9.63 1.12
C LEU A 220 -9.47 9.75 0.75
N ARG A 221 -8.72 8.67 0.92
CA ARG A 221 -7.30 8.59 0.54
C ARG A 221 -7.09 7.62 -0.60
N ILE A 222 -6.22 8.00 -1.53
CA ILE A 222 -5.76 7.15 -2.63
C ILE A 222 -4.40 6.57 -2.24
N SER A 223 -4.22 5.24 -2.33
CA SER A 223 -2.97 4.62 -1.86
C SER A 223 -1.78 4.92 -2.75
N SER A 224 -1.88 4.62 -4.03
CA SER A 224 -0.84 4.89 -5.03
C SER A 224 -1.51 5.12 -6.37
N ILE A 225 -1.01 6.09 -7.13
CA ILE A 225 -1.51 6.42 -8.46
C ILE A 225 -0.33 6.79 -9.36
N GLU A 226 -0.32 6.27 -10.59
CA GLU A 226 0.71 6.62 -11.56
C GLU A 226 0.49 8.05 -12.10
N ILE A 227 1.59 8.72 -12.42
CA ILE A 227 1.53 10.11 -12.93
C ILE A 227 0.74 10.23 -14.23
N THR A 228 0.70 9.17 -15.04
CA THR A 228 -0.03 9.11 -16.31
C THR A 228 -1.54 9.09 -16.16
N GLU A 229 -2.05 8.75 -14.99
CA GLU A 229 -3.47 8.64 -14.69
C GLU A 229 -4.04 9.93 -14.09
N LEU A 230 -3.18 10.91 -13.83
CA LEU A 230 -3.58 12.24 -13.38
C LEU A 230 -4.04 13.08 -14.58
N ASN A 231 -5.11 12.61 -15.23
CA ASN A 231 -5.75 13.30 -16.34
C ASN A 231 -6.60 14.50 -15.84
N ASP A 232 -7.12 15.29 -16.77
CA ASP A 232 -7.86 16.50 -16.42
C ASP A 232 -9.15 16.19 -15.64
N GLU A 233 -9.78 15.03 -15.90
CA GLU A 233 -10.96 14.59 -15.17
C GLU A 233 -10.64 14.28 -13.71
N PHE A 234 -9.55 13.52 -13.45
CA PHE A 234 -9.06 13.28 -12.10
C PHE A 234 -8.72 14.59 -11.37
N LEU A 235 -8.00 15.49 -12.04
CA LEU A 235 -7.62 16.79 -11.49
C LEU A 235 -8.85 17.65 -11.14
N ASN A 236 -9.90 17.58 -11.97
CA ASN A 236 -11.17 18.27 -11.70
C ASN A 236 -11.89 17.68 -10.48
N VAL A 237 -11.91 16.36 -10.34
CA VAL A 237 -12.47 15.71 -9.14
C VAL A 237 -11.69 16.10 -7.90
N LEU A 238 -10.36 16.07 -7.95
CA LEU A 238 -9.48 16.48 -6.85
C LEU A 238 -9.72 17.95 -6.44
N LYS A 239 -9.87 18.85 -7.41
CA LYS A 239 -10.10 20.28 -7.20
C LYS A 239 -11.39 20.54 -6.42
N ASN A 240 -12.46 19.88 -6.79
CA ASN A 240 -13.82 20.19 -6.34
C ASN A 240 -14.26 19.43 -5.08
N ASN A 241 -13.46 18.47 -4.57
CA ASN A 241 -13.87 17.61 -3.46
C ASN A 241 -12.83 17.60 -2.35
N SER A 242 -13.10 18.34 -1.27
CA SER A 242 -12.21 18.43 -0.09
C SER A 242 -12.13 17.12 0.70
N VAL A 243 -13.09 16.23 0.54
CA VAL A 243 -13.08 14.90 1.17
C VAL A 243 -11.90 14.04 0.69
N ILE A 244 -11.43 14.26 -0.56
CA ILE A 244 -10.18 13.67 -1.05
C ILE A 244 -9.04 14.43 -0.37
N VAL A 245 -8.29 13.72 0.47
CA VAL A 245 -7.23 14.32 1.29
C VAL A 245 -6.09 14.90 0.47
N SER A 246 -5.40 15.93 1.01
CA SER A 246 -4.26 16.59 0.37
C SER A 246 -2.97 15.76 0.46
N HIS A 247 -3.01 14.53 -0.02
CA HIS A 247 -1.88 13.61 -0.12
C HIS A 247 -2.03 12.69 -1.34
N LEU A 248 -0.98 12.59 -2.14
CA LEU A 248 -0.88 11.60 -3.22
C LEU A 248 0.47 10.88 -3.12
N HIS A 249 0.42 9.56 -3.28
CA HIS A 249 1.61 8.76 -3.48
C HIS A 249 1.77 8.47 -4.97
N ILE A 250 2.81 9.05 -5.59
CA ILE A 250 3.06 9.00 -7.03
C ILE A 250 4.45 8.41 -7.26
N PRO A 251 4.57 7.12 -7.65
CA PRO A 251 5.86 6.48 -7.85
C PRO A 251 6.66 7.11 -9.01
N LEU A 252 7.78 7.76 -8.70
CA LEU A 252 8.71 8.33 -9.69
C LEU A 252 9.63 7.26 -10.27
N GLN A 253 10.08 6.33 -9.46
CA GLN A 253 11.04 5.25 -9.71
C GLN A 253 12.47 5.73 -9.99
N ALA A 254 12.69 6.71 -10.88
CA ALA A 254 13.99 7.36 -11.14
C ALA A 254 13.79 8.79 -11.65
N GLY A 255 14.80 9.66 -11.48
CA GLY A 255 14.78 11.03 -11.99
C GLY A 255 15.69 11.23 -13.21
N SER A 256 16.19 10.17 -13.82
CA SER A 256 16.92 10.15 -15.09
C SER A 256 16.04 9.57 -16.19
N ASP A 257 15.88 10.30 -17.29
CA ASP A 257 15.06 9.89 -18.44
C ASP A 257 15.60 8.61 -19.09
N LYS A 258 16.93 8.43 -19.09
CA LYS A 258 17.58 7.19 -19.53
C LYS A 258 17.13 6.00 -18.68
N ILE A 259 17.15 6.14 -17.36
CA ILE A 259 16.75 5.06 -16.43
C ILE A 259 15.25 4.81 -16.50
N LEU A 260 14.41 5.83 -16.59
CA LEU A 260 12.97 5.68 -16.78
C LEU A 260 12.66 4.88 -18.07
N THR A 261 13.37 5.15 -19.17
CA THR A 261 13.24 4.42 -20.43
C THR A 261 13.64 2.94 -20.26
N LEU A 262 14.76 2.67 -19.61
CA LEU A 262 15.23 1.31 -19.33
C LEU A 262 14.27 0.56 -18.39
N MET A 263 13.62 1.26 -17.44
CA MET A 263 12.59 0.75 -16.58
C MET A 263 11.25 0.50 -17.29
N ASN A 264 11.12 0.87 -18.57
CA ASN A 264 9.87 0.82 -19.35
C ASN A 264 8.76 1.68 -18.73
N ARG A 265 9.13 2.86 -18.18
CA ARG A 265 8.13 3.82 -17.67
C ARG A 265 7.46 4.53 -18.86
N LYS A 266 6.20 4.91 -18.69
CA LYS A 266 5.38 5.53 -19.74
C LYS A 266 5.45 7.07 -19.72
N TYR A 267 6.39 7.62 -18.99
CA TYR A 267 6.65 9.06 -18.85
C TYR A 267 8.13 9.33 -18.70
N LEU A 268 8.52 10.58 -18.93
CA LEU A 268 9.83 11.15 -18.67
C LEU A 268 9.70 12.29 -17.65
N THR A 269 10.82 12.81 -17.16
CA THR A 269 10.87 13.82 -16.10
C THR A 269 10.13 15.13 -16.46
N PRO A 270 10.13 15.66 -17.70
CA PRO A 270 9.35 16.85 -18.01
C PRO A 270 7.85 16.68 -17.87
N TYR A 271 7.31 15.51 -18.29
CA TYR A 271 5.90 15.17 -18.12
C TYR A 271 5.50 15.06 -16.65
N PHE A 272 6.38 14.41 -15.86
CA PHE A 272 6.15 14.29 -14.41
C PHE A 272 6.08 15.66 -13.73
N LEU A 273 7.00 16.56 -14.08
CA LEU A 273 7.05 17.92 -13.55
C LEU A 273 5.79 18.71 -13.89
N ASP A 274 5.36 18.74 -15.15
CA ASP A 274 4.13 19.42 -15.61
C ASP A 274 2.90 18.98 -14.79
N LYS A 275 2.75 17.67 -14.59
CA LYS A 275 1.64 17.14 -13.80
C LYS A 275 1.71 17.55 -12.32
N VAL A 276 2.90 17.55 -11.71
CA VAL A 276 3.07 18.00 -10.32
C VAL A 276 2.75 19.50 -10.18
N GLU A 277 3.13 20.31 -11.14
CA GLU A 277 2.82 21.75 -11.14
C GLU A 277 1.29 21.96 -11.18
N LYS A 278 0.57 21.28 -12.06
CA LYS A 278 -0.91 21.30 -12.13
C LYS A 278 -1.58 20.85 -10.82
N ILE A 279 -1.06 19.80 -10.18
CA ILE A 279 -1.58 19.34 -8.89
C ILE A 279 -1.40 20.44 -7.82
N ARG A 280 -0.25 21.10 -7.78
CA ARG A 280 0.04 22.17 -6.81
C ARG A 280 -0.73 23.46 -7.07
N GLU A 281 -1.08 23.76 -8.31
CA GLU A 281 -2.02 24.86 -8.61
C GLU A 281 -3.40 24.57 -7.98
N ILE A 282 -3.85 23.33 -7.95
CA ILE A 282 -5.12 22.90 -7.37
C ILE A 282 -5.04 22.81 -5.83
N ARG A 283 -3.96 22.25 -5.33
CA ARG A 283 -3.70 21.96 -3.90
C ARG A 283 -2.28 22.38 -3.53
N PRO A 284 -2.02 23.67 -3.22
CA PRO A 284 -0.67 24.19 -2.95
C PRO A 284 0.07 23.46 -1.83
N ASP A 285 -0.65 23.05 -0.79
CA ASP A 285 -0.10 22.36 0.39
C ASP A 285 -0.16 20.83 0.29
N ILE A 286 -0.31 20.27 -0.92
CA ILE A 286 -0.42 18.83 -1.07
C ILE A 286 0.90 18.10 -0.71
N SER A 287 0.79 17.06 0.09
CA SER A 287 1.88 16.13 0.35
C SER A 287 2.04 15.18 -0.83
N LEU A 288 3.20 15.19 -1.46
CA LEU A 288 3.56 14.26 -2.52
C LEU A 288 4.62 13.29 -1.99
N THR A 289 4.27 12.02 -1.93
CA THR A 289 5.22 10.96 -1.57
C THR A 289 5.53 10.09 -2.77
N THR A 290 6.69 9.45 -2.78
CA THR A 290 7.15 8.69 -3.95
C THR A 290 8.00 7.48 -3.57
N ASP A 291 8.10 6.53 -4.49
CA ASP A 291 9.07 5.45 -4.48
C ASP A 291 10.18 5.75 -5.48
N VAL A 292 11.44 5.50 -5.10
CA VAL A 292 12.62 5.59 -5.98
C VAL A 292 13.47 4.33 -5.82
N ILE A 293 13.83 3.75 -6.96
CA ILE A 293 14.74 2.61 -7.06
C ILE A 293 16.12 3.12 -7.45
N VAL A 294 17.14 2.85 -6.64
CA VAL A 294 18.54 3.20 -6.91
C VAL A 294 19.37 1.98 -7.25
N GLY A 295 20.41 2.16 -8.06
CA GLY A 295 21.27 1.07 -8.51
C GLY A 295 20.57 0.14 -9.48
N PHE A 296 19.70 0.67 -10.33
CA PHE A 296 19.13 -0.05 -11.46
C PHE A 296 20.25 -0.39 -12.49
N PRO A 297 20.16 -1.52 -13.22
CA PRO A 297 21.18 -1.84 -14.24
C PRO A 297 21.48 -0.65 -15.17
N LYS A 298 22.76 -0.40 -15.44
CA LYS A 298 23.28 0.71 -16.26
C LYS A 298 23.10 2.12 -15.66
N GLU A 299 22.69 2.24 -14.42
CA GLU A 299 22.59 3.54 -13.73
C GLU A 299 24.02 4.07 -13.42
N THR A 300 24.42 5.15 -14.06
CA THR A 300 25.68 5.85 -13.77
C THR A 300 25.59 6.70 -12.53
N GLU A 301 26.69 7.30 -12.08
CA GLU A 301 26.65 8.30 -11.00
C GLU A 301 25.91 9.57 -11.44
N GLU A 302 26.03 9.98 -12.71
CA GLU A 302 25.30 11.10 -13.27
C GLU A 302 23.79 10.86 -13.27
N ASP A 303 23.32 9.69 -13.71
CA ASP A 303 21.90 9.29 -13.65
C ASP A 303 21.35 9.35 -12.23
N PHE A 304 22.17 8.95 -11.23
CA PHE A 304 21.79 9.01 -9.83
C PHE A 304 21.73 10.46 -9.31
N LEU A 305 22.67 11.32 -9.70
CA LEU A 305 22.66 12.74 -9.38
C LEU A 305 21.45 13.46 -10.02
N ASP A 306 21.09 13.12 -11.26
CA ASP A 306 19.85 13.60 -11.90
C ASP A 306 18.63 13.23 -11.07
N THR A 307 18.59 12.00 -10.56
CA THR A 307 17.51 11.54 -9.67
C THR A 307 17.43 12.36 -8.38
N ILE A 308 18.57 12.63 -7.73
CA ILE A 308 18.61 13.50 -6.54
C ILE A 308 18.10 14.91 -6.86
N ASN A 309 18.62 15.50 -7.96
CA ASN A 309 18.26 16.86 -8.35
C ASN A 309 16.78 16.99 -8.72
N PHE A 310 16.24 15.99 -9.42
CA PHE A 310 14.83 15.96 -9.76
C PHE A 310 13.94 15.80 -8.51
N CYS A 311 14.31 14.94 -7.57
CA CYS A 311 13.60 14.81 -6.30
C CYS A 311 13.56 16.11 -5.51
N LYS A 312 14.69 16.85 -5.46
CA LYS A 312 14.76 18.19 -4.83
C LYS A 312 13.90 19.21 -5.57
N LYS A 313 13.89 19.20 -6.91
CA LYS A 313 13.06 20.07 -7.74
C LYS A 313 11.57 19.86 -7.50
N ILE A 314 11.15 18.59 -7.43
CA ILE A 314 9.76 18.21 -7.12
C ILE A 314 9.40 18.54 -5.67
N LYS A 315 10.35 18.61 -4.73
CA LYS A 315 10.10 18.78 -3.29
C LYS A 315 9.11 17.74 -2.74
N PHE A 316 9.44 16.45 -2.92
CA PHE A 316 8.66 15.38 -2.32
C PHE A 316 8.64 15.51 -0.80
N THR A 317 7.48 15.29 -0.18
CA THR A 317 7.36 15.24 1.28
C THR A 317 8.13 14.05 1.84
N LYS A 318 8.08 12.90 1.15
CA LYS A 318 8.82 11.69 1.54
C LYS A 318 9.18 10.87 0.32
N ILE A 319 10.39 10.33 0.33
CA ILE A 319 10.90 9.42 -0.69
C ILE A 319 11.16 8.06 -0.03
N HIS A 320 10.44 7.03 -0.47
CA HIS A 320 10.75 5.65 -0.10
C HIS A 320 11.83 5.13 -1.05
N VAL A 321 13.02 4.93 -0.51
CA VAL A 321 14.20 4.55 -1.30
C VAL A 321 14.40 3.04 -1.24
N PHE A 322 14.47 2.42 -2.40
CA PHE A 322 14.70 0.99 -2.55
C PHE A 322 15.97 0.72 -3.36
N PRO A 323 16.88 -0.14 -2.89
CA PRO A 323 17.92 -0.66 -3.77
C PRO A 323 17.25 -1.57 -4.81
N TYR A 324 17.68 -1.48 -6.07
CA TYR A 324 17.21 -2.42 -7.09
C TYR A 324 17.43 -3.87 -6.64
N SER A 325 16.38 -4.64 -6.70
CA SER A 325 16.35 -6.06 -6.32
C SER A 325 16.07 -6.92 -7.55
N ARG A 326 17.03 -7.74 -7.98
CA ARG A 326 16.85 -8.66 -9.10
C ARG A 326 15.67 -9.60 -8.87
N ARG A 327 14.79 -9.71 -9.85
CA ARG A 327 13.64 -10.62 -9.81
C ARG A 327 13.68 -11.56 -11.00
N LYS A 328 13.92 -12.85 -10.73
CA LYS A 328 13.98 -13.88 -11.78
C LYS A 328 12.74 -13.81 -12.67
N GLY A 329 12.95 -13.81 -13.98
CA GLY A 329 11.90 -13.74 -14.98
C GLY A 329 11.51 -12.31 -15.41
N THR A 330 12.08 -11.26 -14.80
CA THR A 330 11.89 -9.88 -15.25
C THR A 330 12.94 -9.50 -16.29
N LYS A 331 12.62 -8.50 -17.16
CA LYS A 331 13.57 -8.01 -18.16
C LYS A 331 14.85 -7.45 -17.56
N ALA A 332 14.74 -6.72 -16.45
CA ALA A 332 15.87 -6.11 -15.75
C ALA A 332 16.81 -7.16 -15.11
N ASP A 333 16.32 -8.35 -14.79
CA ASP A 333 17.16 -9.44 -14.31
C ASP A 333 18.18 -9.91 -15.34
N LEU A 334 17.84 -9.81 -16.63
CA LEU A 334 18.68 -10.21 -17.76
C LEU A 334 19.56 -9.09 -18.31
N MET A 335 19.43 -7.86 -17.80
CA MET A 335 20.25 -6.73 -18.24
C MET A 335 21.69 -6.89 -17.77
N ASP A 336 22.62 -6.48 -18.62
CA ASP A 336 24.04 -6.34 -18.28
C ASP A 336 24.28 -5.15 -17.35
N GLU A 337 25.52 -4.95 -16.91
CA GLU A 337 25.93 -3.82 -16.06
C GLU A 337 25.10 -3.69 -14.77
N GLN A 338 24.91 -4.79 -14.09
CA GLN A 338 24.29 -4.83 -12.76
C GLN A 338 25.15 -4.04 -11.75
N ILE A 339 24.52 -3.15 -10.99
CA ILE A 339 25.22 -2.30 -10.04
C ILE A 339 25.62 -3.09 -8.78
N PRO A 340 26.88 -2.99 -8.31
CA PRO A 340 27.33 -3.65 -7.08
C PRO A 340 26.56 -3.22 -5.83
N GLU A 341 26.39 -4.15 -4.89
CA GLU A 341 25.59 -3.92 -3.66
C GLU A 341 26.12 -2.81 -2.76
N ASN A 342 27.44 -2.60 -2.72
CA ASN A 342 28.05 -1.50 -1.96
C ASN A 342 27.65 -0.13 -2.55
N ILE A 343 27.61 0.01 -3.88
CA ILE A 343 27.17 1.24 -4.56
C ILE A 343 25.67 1.48 -4.31
N LYS A 344 24.86 0.42 -4.41
CA LYS A 344 23.41 0.54 -4.09
C LYS A 344 23.20 1.03 -2.65
N LYS A 345 23.91 0.47 -1.67
CA LYS A 345 23.82 0.88 -0.27
C LYS A 345 24.24 2.33 -0.05
N GLU A 346 25.28 2.78 -0.72
CA GLU A 346 25.75 4.17 -0.66
C GLU A 346 24.70 5.12 -1.24
N ARG A 347 24.15 4.82 -2.44
CA ARG A 347 23.10 5.61 -3.07
C ARG A 347 21.82 5.66 -2.24
N VAL A 348 21.41 4.54 -1.62
CA VAL A 348 20.27 4.49 -0.68
C VAL A 348 20.48 5.48 0.45
N LYS A 349 21.67 5.48 1.09
CA LYS A 349 21.97 6.39 2.21
C LYS A 349 21.85 7.85 1.77
N ARG A 350 22.50 8.22 0.66
CA ARG A 350 22.50 9.59 0.14
C ARG A 350 21.08 10.09 -0.17
N LEU A 351 20.25 9.25 -0.81
CA LEU A 351 18.90 9.67 -1.15
C LEU A 351 17.96 9.69 0.06
N ILE A 352 18.19 8.85 1.09
CA ILE A 352 17.49 8.93 2.37
C ILE A 352 17.82 10.25 3.07
N ASP A 353 19.08 10.69 3.06
CA ASP A 353 19.46 11.97 3.65
C ASP A 353 18.76 13.16 2.95
N VAL A 354 18.64 13.10 1.62
CA VAL A 354 17.85 14.09 0.84
C VAL A 354 16.37 14.03 1.23
N SER A 355 15.78 12.83 1.31
CA SER A 355 14.39 12.64 1.72
C SER A 355 14.11 13.23 3.10
N ASN A 356 14.99 12.94 4.08
CA ASN A 356 14.82 13.44 5.44
C ASN A 356 14.88 14.98 5.51
N ASN A 357 15.72 15.62 4.70
CA ASN A 357 15.80 17.09 4.66
C ASN A 357 14.52 17.69 4.04
N LEU A 358 14.03 17.13 2.93
CA LEU A 358 12.78 17.57 2.31
C LEU A 358 11.58 17.36 3.23
N GLU A 359 11.53 16.22 3.95
CA GLU A 359 10.46 15.93 4.93
C GLU A 359 10.48 16.96 6.07
N LYS A 360 11.65 17.31 6.60
CA LYS A 360 11.81 18.35 7.62
C LYS A 360 11.30 19.72 7.13
N GLU A 361 11.73 20.15 5.94
CA GLU A 361 11.28 21.43 5.35
C GLU A 361 9.76 21.46 5.21
N TYR A 362 9.15 20.37 4.76
CA TYR A 362 7.71 20.29 4.61
C TYR A 362 6.99 20.31 5.98
N LEU A 363 7.47 19.55 6.97
CA LEU A 363 6.93 19.55 8.33
C LEU A 363 7.03 20.95 8.98
N ASP A 364 8.17 21.62 8.85
CA ASP A 364 8.40 22.96 9.41
C ASP A 364 7.42 23.99 8.85
N SER A 365 6.93 23.81 7.62
CA SER A 365 5.92 24.68 7.02
C SER A 365 4.54 24.63 7.72
N PHE A 366 4.32 23.64 8.59
CA PHE A 366 3.08 23.49 9.37
C PHE A 366 3.15 24.07 10.77
N ILE A 367 4.33 24.48 11.24
CA ILE A 367 4.48 25.13 12.56
C ILE A 367 3.61 26.40 12.60
N SER A 368 2.90 26.57 13.70
CA SER A 368 1.90 27.63 13.95
C SER A 368 0.59 27.51 13.15
N LYS A 369 0.42 26.50 12.28
CA LYS A 369 -0.86 26.23 11.61
C LYS A 369 -1.76 25.35 12.46
N THR A 370 -3.07 25.49 12.28
CA THR A 370 -4.07 24.57 12.81
C THR A 370 -4.39 23.52 11.75
N VAL A 371 -4.35 22.25 12.11
CA VAL A 371 -4.57 21.12 11.22
C VAL A 371 -5.58 20.14 11.78
N SER A 372 -6.30 19.46 10.90
CA SER A 372 -7.23 18.40 11.26
C SER A 372 -6.48 17.08 11.39
N VAL A 373 -6.59 16.39 12.55
CA VAL A 373 -5.87 15.14 12.87
C VAL A 373 -6.88 14.04 13.20
N LEU A 374 -6.81 12.91 12.51
CA LEU A 374 -7.51 11.68 12.89
C LEU A 374 -6.68 10.98 13.97
N ILE A 375 -7.25 10.83 15.16
CA ILE A 375 -6.60 10.15 16.30
C ILE A 375 -6.65 8.64 16.07
N GLU A 376 -5.49 7.97 16.21
CA GLU A 376 -5.36 6.54 15.95
C GLU A 376 -5.01 5.73 17.19
N GLU A 377 -4.18 6.27 18.09
CA GLU A 377 -3.77 5.58 19.32
C GLU A 377 -3.44 6.54 20.45
N ASN A 378 -3.53 6.05 21.66
CA ASN A 378 -3.01 6.72 22.86
C ASN A 378 -1.84 5.92 23.40
N LYS A 379 -0.70 6.59 23.56
CA LYS A 379 0.54 5.95 24.00
C LYS A 379 1.42 6.93 24.77
N ASP A 380 1.95 6.46 25.90
CA ASP A 380 2.91 7.22 26.73
C ASP A 380 2.41 8.65 27.12
N GLY A 381 1.10 8.82 27.36
CA GLY A 381 0.48 10.10 27.70
C GLY A 381 0.21 11.04 26.51
N TYR A 382 0.39 10.55 25.30
CA TYR A 382 0.11 11.28 24.07
C TYR A 382 -0.97 10.59 23.24
N SER A 383 -1.83 11.40 22.64
CA SER A 383 -2.66 10.97 21.50
C SER A 383 -1.88 11.13 20.22
N ILE A 384 -1.85 10.08 19.39
CA ILE A 384 -1.10 10.03 18.13
C ILE A 384 -2.08 9.85 16.99
N GLY A 385 -1.90 10.64 15.93
CA GLY A 385 -2.75 10.56 14.76
C GLY A 385 -2.09 11.11 13.50
N HIS A 386 -2.85 11.14 12.40
CA HIS A 386 -2.38 11.68 11.14
C HIS A 386 -3.29 12.77 10.59
N THR A 387 -2.66 13.75 9.95
CA THR A 387 -3.37 14.78 9.17
C THR A 387 -3.89 14.23 7.84
N GLY A 388 -4.71 15.01 7.14
CA GLY A 388 -5.07 14.71 5.75
C GLY A 388 -3.83 14.60 4.83
N ASN A 389 -2.80 15.40 5.06
CA ASN A 389 -1.50 15.37 4.35
C ASN A 389 -0.62 14.18 4.75
N TYR A 390 -1.11 13.29 5.61
CA TYR A 390 -0.41 12.11 6.11
C TYR A 390 0.80 12.42 7.01
N LEU A 391 0.76 13.56 7.72
CA LEU A 391 1.77 13.92 8.70
C LEU A 391 1.42 13.33 10.06
N LYS A 392 2.38 12.72 10.73
CA LYS A 392 2.22 12.19 12.08
C LYS A 392 2.25 13.33 13.09
N VAL A 393 1.25 13.36 13.98
CA VAL A 393 1.11 14.40 15.01
C VAL A 393 0.99 13.73 16.37
N LYS A 394 1.75 14.26 17.34
CA LYS A 394 1.64 13.93 18.77
C LYS A 394 0.92 15.07 19.49
N ILE A 395 -0.02 14.74 20.35
CA ILE A 395 -0.83 15.68 21.10
C ILE A 395 -0.81 15.25 22.56
N LEU A 396 -0.42 16.16 23.48
CA LEU A 396 -0.40 15.82 24.91
C LEU A 396 -1.83 15.58 25.42
N GLY A 397 -2.01 14.49 26.14
CA GLY A 397 -3.29 14.06 26.75
C GLY A 397 -3.97 12.93 25.97
N ASP A 398 -5.08 12.44 26.55
CA ASP A 398 -5.87 11.34 26.01
C ASP A 398 -7.09 11.87 25.25
N ILE A 399 -7.09 11.72 23.94
CA ILE A 399 -8.21 12.01 23.04
C ILE A 399 -8.73 10.67 22.53
N LYS A 400 -10.02 10.51 22.43
CA LYS A 400 -10.63 9.27 21.96
C LYS A 400 -10.16 8.92 20.56
N ALA A 401 -9.71 7.68 20.39
CA ALA A 401 -9.32 7.18 19.06
C ALA A 401 -10.51 7.22 18.09
N ASN A 402 -10.21 7.34 16.81
CA ASN A 402 -11.18 7.51 15.71
C ASN A 402 -11.97 8.84 15.75
N GLU A 403 -11.47 9.85 16.47
CA GLU A 403 -11.98 11.22 16.38
C GLU A 403 -11.07 12.06 15.46
N ILE A 404 -11.69 12.97 14.72
CA ILE A 404 -10.97 13.99 13.95
C ILE A 404 -11.04 15.29 14.74
N VAL A 405 -9.89 15.81 15.12
CA VAL A 405 -9.77 16.99 15.99
C VAL A 405 -8.91 18.08 15.37
N SER A 406 -9.18 19.33 15.74
CA SER A 406 -8.35 20.49 15.38
C SER A 406 -7.15 20.61 16.31
N VAL A 407 -5.95 20.71 15.74
CA VAL A 407 -4.68 20.73 16.47
C VAL A 407 -3.82 21.89 16.01
N LYS A 408 -3.41 22.76 16.94
CA LYS A 408 -2.43 23.82 16.71
C LYS A 408 -1.03 23.25 16.79
N ILE A 409 -0.32 23.21 15.67
CA ILE A 409 1.07 22.73 15.63
C ILE A 409 1.99 23.75 16.32
N LYS A 410 2.80 23.29 17.26
CA LYS A 410 3.74 24.12 18.04
C LYS A 410 5.16 23.97 17.54
N GLU A 411 5.59 22.75 17.31
CA GLU A 411 6.96 22.43 16.94
C GLU A 411 7.06 21.09 16.17
N ARG A 412 8.25 20.80 15.73
CA ARG A 412 8.62 19.51 15.15
C ARG A 412 9.68 18.82 16.02
N GLU A 413 9.41 17.59 16.36
CA GLU A 413 10.39 16.67 16.97
C GLU A 413 10.82 15.62 15.95
N ASN A 414 12.06 15.68 15.47
CA ASN A 414 12.56 14.79 14.42
C ASN A 414 11.72 14.85 13.12
N LEU A 415 10.95 13.80 12.83
CA LEU A 415 10.05 13.69 11.69
C LEU A 415 8.56 13.56 12.13
N GLU A 416 8.23 14.14 13.27
CA GLU A 416 6.86 14.19 13.81
C GLU A 416 6.54 15.62 14.23
N LEU A 417 5.27 16.00 14.10
CA LEU A 417 4.76 17.26 14.59
C LEU A 417 4.25 17.09 16.03
N VAL A 418 4.43 18.13 16.83
CA VAL A 418 3.85 18.20 18.19
C VAL A 418 2.88 19.38 18.22
N GLY A 419 1.70 19.14 18.76
CA GLY A 419 0.65 20.15 18.78
C GLY A 419 -0.24 20.08 20.03
N GLU A 420 -1.07 21.09 20.16
CA GLU A 420 -2.07 21.20 21.21
C GLU A 420 -3.47 21.11 20.62
N TYR A 421 -4.31 20.32 21.28
CA TYR A 421 -5.73 20.20 20.94
C TYR A 421 -6.45 21.53 21.16
N GLU A 422 -7.04 22.08 20.13
CA GLU A 422 -7.94 23.23 20.25
C GLU A 422 -9.36 22.68 20.51
N LYS A 423 -9.80 22.75 21.78
CA LYS A 423 -11.21 22.44 22.10
C LYS A 423 -12.07 23.47 21.37
N ASP A 424 -13.06 22.99 20.61
CA ASP A 424 -14.08 23.87 20.04
C ASP A 424 -14.67 24.73 21.17
N LYS A 425 -14.63 26.05 20.98
CA LYS A 425 -15.18 27.05 21.93
C LYS A 425 -16.69 27.08 21.83
#